data_70524e37dbe446f655bd8a8b4e2e6776
#
_entry.id   70524e37dbe446f655bd8a8b4e2e6776
#
_cell.length_a   1.000
_cell.length_b   1.000
_cell.length_c   1.000
_cell.angle_alpha   90.00
_cell.angle_beta   90.00
_cell.angle_gamma   90.00
#
_symmetry.space_group_name_H-M   'P 1'
#
loop_
_entity.id
_entity.type
_entity.pdbx_description
1 polymer ?
#
loop_
_entity_poly.entity_id
_entity_poly.type
_entity_poly.pdbx_seq_one_letter_code
_entity_poly.pdbx_strand_id
1 'polypeptide(L)'
;MRSAKLMNGRVFAGARALYRAAGVDGKDFGKPIIAIANSFDEFLPGHVHLNKVGRLISDAIKEAGGIPREFNTMAVDDGIAMGHTGMLYSLPSRDIIADTVEYQVNAHCADALICIPNCDKVVPGMLMAALRLNIPTVFVSGGPMEAGTTVLPDGTVKKNTDLIDVMYASADDNLNEEDLLAYEKTVCPTCGSCAGMFTANSMNCLTEAIGLALPGNGTILASHSYRKDLFKRAAEQVVKIAKQYYDDDDDSVLPRSIATKKAFENAMTMDVAMGGSTNTVLHILAMAQSADVDFTLDDIERISHTVPCICKASPSGEWEISDVHRAGGITGILGELDRAGKLHRDVHSIDYKSLEDKLNDWDIMRDTCTEEAKQMYLAAPGHIVSPEPWTHTTLFDSLDRDRVNGAIHDIDHPAVTEGGLAVLRGNLAPDGCVVKTAGVPKEIWTFHGPALVVESQEQAIEVILNDTLKPGMALVIRYEGPKGGPGMQEMLYPTSFVKGKGIGKQVAMLTDGRYSGGSSGLAIGHIAPEAANKGPIALIKNGDIINIDIPNRTVNVELSDEELAQRRAELEAGDGYVAHRDRKVSQALKAYAAFARSADKGATRDPELIDKLSGLA
;
A
#
# COMPACT_ATOMS: atom_id res chain seq x y z
N MET A 1 -3.65 -1.95 -32.89
CA MET A 1 -3.71 -3.00 -31.85
C MET A 1 -2.49 -3.91 -31.93
N ARG A 2 -1.89 -4.24 -30.80
CA ARG A 2 -0.72 -5.14 -30.66
C ARG A 2 -1.04 -6.55 -31.16
N SER A 3 -2.27 -7.03 -30.86
CA SER A 3 -2.76 -8.35 -31.25
C SER A 3 -3.02 -8.51 -32.76
N ALA A 4 -3.12 -7.42 -33.52
CA ALA A 4 -3.48 -7.45 -34.95
C ALA A 4 -2.61 -8.42 -35.77
N LYS A 5 -1.30 -8.49 -35.47
CA LYS A 5 -0.39 -9.41 -36.13
C LYS A 5 -0.74 -10.90 -35.91
N LEU A 6 -1.28 -11.25 -34.74
CA LEU A 6 -1.69 -12.62 -34.41
C LEU A 6 -3.03 -12.99 -35.02
N MET A 7 -3.93 -11.99 -35.15
CA MET A 7 -5.30 -12.19 -35.59
C MET A 7 -5.46 -12.23 -37.11
N ASN A 8 -4.44 -11.80 -37.88
CA ASN A 8 -4.50 -11.70 -39.34
C ASN A 8 -3.38 -12.48 -40.04
N GLY A 9 -3.55 -12.69 -41.34
CA GLY A 9 -2.55 -13.30 -42.22
C GLY A 9 -2.31 -14.80 -42.01
N ARG A 10 -1.55 -15.44 -42.92
CA ARG A 10 -1.32 -16.88 -42.91
C ARG A 10 -0.27 -17.32 -41.88
N VAL A 11 0.72 -16.47 -41.60
CA VAL A 11 1.89 -16.79 -40.73
C VAL A 11 1.45 -17.22 -39.33
N PHE A 12 0.46 -16.51 -38.76
CA PHE A 12 -0.01 -16.76 -37.40
C PHE A 12 -1.28 -17.65 -37.33
N ALA A 13 -1.51 -18.50 -38.35
CA ALA A 13 -2.63 -19.46 -38.32
C ALA A 13 -2.57 -20.41 -37.12
N GLY A 14 -1.33 -20.83 -36.70
CA GLY A 14 -1.13 -21.63 -35.50
C GLY A 14 -1.59 -20.93 -34.22
N ALA A 15 -1.26 -19.66 -34.03
CA ALA A 15 -1.70 -18.88 -32.87
C ALA A 15 -3.24 -18.78 -32.83
N ARG A 16 -3.89 -18.52 -33.97
CA ARG A 16 -5.37 -18.49 -34.06
C ARG A 16 -6.02 -19.84 -33.78
N ALA A 17 -5.38 -20.95 -34.17
CA ALA A 17 -5.85 -22.28 -33.81
C ALA A 17 -5.85 -22.50 -32.30
N LEU A 18 -4.81 -22.07 -31.60
CA LEU A 18 -4.71 -22.14 -30.14
C LEU A 18 -5.73 -21.20 -29.46
N TYR A 19 -5.91 -19.99 -29.97
CA TYR A 19 -6.97 -19.09 -29.46
C TYR A 19 -8.37 -19.69 -29.62
N ARG A 20 -8.66 -20.37 -30.74
CA ARG A 20 -9.92 -21.09 -30.93
C ARG A 20 -10.07 -22.25 -29.95
N ALA A 21 -9.02 -23.03 -29.72
CA ALA A 21 -9.02 -24.11 -28.72
C ALA A 21 -9.22 -23.56 -27.29
N ALA A 22 -8.75 -22.33 -27.05
CA ALA A 22 -8.98 -21.59 -25.79
C ALA A 22 -10.31 -20.81 -25.78
N GLY A 23 -11.25 -21.08 -26.71
CA GLY A 23 -12.62 -20.55 -26.69
C GLY A 23 -12.81 -19.19 -27.35
N VAL A 24 -11.87 -18.69 -28.17
CA VAL A 24 -12.11 -17.46 -28.97
C VAL A 24 -12.87 -17.83 -30.24
N ASP A 25 -14.04 -17.27 -30.45
CA ASP A 25 -14.79 -17.41 -31.69
C ASP A 25 -14.11 -16.62 -32.84
N GLY A 26 -14.20 -17.15 -34.05
CA GLY A 26 -13.65 -16.46 -35.23
C GLY A 26 -14.28 -15.11 -35.54
N LYS A 27 -15.54 -14.89 -35.13
CA LYS A 27 -16.22 -13.60 -35.23
C LYS A 27 -15.65 -12.52 -34.32
N ASP A 28 -14.90 -12.90 -33.29
CA ASP A 28 -14.30 -11.98 -32.33
C ASP A 28 -12.88 -11.54 -32.76
N PHE A 29 -12.27 -12.20 -33.76
CA PHE A 29 -10.99 -11.76 -34.27
C PHE A 29 -11.08 -10.35 -34.86
N GLY A 30 -10.19 -9.47 -34.39
CA GLY A 30 -10.20 -8.04 -34.71
C GLY A 30 -10.71 -7.15 -33.58
N LYS A 31 -11.32 -7.72 -32.54
CA LYS A 31 -11.59 -7.01 -31.28
C LYS A 31 -10.32 -6.94 -30.42
N PRO A 32 -10.18 -5.94 -29.52
CA PRO A 32 -9.03 -5.85 -28.63
C PRO A 32 -8.98 -7.03 -27.64
N ILE A 33 -7.80 -7.60 -27.46
CA ILE A 33 -7.53 -8.58 -26.41
C ILE A 33 -7.27 -7.83 -25.10
N ILE A 34 -8.14 -8.04 -24.13
CA ILE A 34 -8.03 -7.46 -22.79
C ILE A 34 -7.46 -8.52 -21.84
N ALA A 35 -6.24 -8.33 -21.39
CA ALA A 35 -5.63 -9.14 -20.34
C ALA A 35 -6.28 -8.81 -19.00
N ILE A 36 -6.68 -9.82 -18.23
CA ILE A 36 -7.20 -9.68 -16.87
C ILE A 36 -6.13 -10.24 -15.94
N ALA A 37 -5.37 -9.36 -15.29
CA ALA A 37 -4.41 -9.75 -14.26
C ALA A 37 -5.17 -9.88 -12.94
N ASN A 38 -5.50 -11.10 -12.57
CA ASN A 38 -6.19 -11.43 -11.31
C ASN A 38 -5.17 -11.86 -10.26
N SER A 39 -5.46 -11.61 -9.00
CA SER A 39 -4.67 -12.07 -7.86
C SER A 39 -5.47 -12.99 -6.94
N PHE A 40 -6.43 -13.74 -7.48
CA PHE A 40 -7.17 -14.75 -6.72
C PHE A 40 -6.22 -15.69 -5.99
N ASP A 41 -6.46 -15.87 -4.69
CA ASP A 41 -5.72 -16.76 -3.82
C ASP A 41 -6.59 -17.15 -2.62
N GLU A 42 -6.56 -18.42 -2.22
CA GLU A 42 -7.36 -18.95 -1.10
C GLU A 42 -6.72 -18.69 0.26
N PHE A 43 -5.45 -18.29 0.31
CA PHE A 43 -4.78 -17.95 1.57
C PHE A 43 -5.23 -16.61 2.17
N LEU A 44 -5.74 -15.69 1.34
CA LEU A 44 -5.98 -14.30 1.74
C LEU A 44 -7.47 -13.98 1.80
N PRO A 45 -8.00 -13.47 2.91
CA PRO A 45 -9.39 -13.01 2.98
C PRO A 45 -9.70 -11.91 1.96
N GLY A 46 -8.72 -11.07 1.61
CA GLY A 46 -8.82 -10.06 0.57
C GLY A 46 -8.97 -10.60 -0.85
N HIS A 47 -8.66 -11.88 -1.09
CA HIS A 47 -8.52 -12.45 -2.43
C HIS A 47 -9.42 -13.67 -2.70
N VAL A 48 -9.97 -14.31 -1.67
CA VAL A 48 -10.79 -15.53 -1.81
C VAL A 48 -11.99 -15.39 -2.76
N HIS A 49 -12.50 -14.17 -2.94
CA HIS A 49 -13.65 -13.89 -3.80
C HIS A 49 -13.27 -13.47 -5.23
N LEU A 50 -11.98 -13.24 -5.52
CA LEU A 50 -11.55 -12.65 -6.79
C LEU A 50 -11.72 -13.59 -7.99
N ASN A 51 -11.87 -14.90 -7.78
CA ASN A 51 -12.27 -15.84 -8.83
C ASN A 51 -13.67 -15.52 -9.40
N LYS A 52 -14.62 -15.08 -8.54
CA LYS A 52 -15.95 -14.64 -8.94
C LYS A 52 -15.89 -13.29 -9.66
N VAL A 53 -15.03 -12.40 -9.18
CA VAL A 53 -14.76 -11.09 -9.80
C VAL A 53 -14.19 -11.25 -11.21
N GLY A 54 -13.19 -12.11 -11.40
CA GLY A 54 -12.60 -12.38 -12.71
C GLY A 54 -13.64 -12.86 -13.73
N ARG A 55 -14.57 -13.73 -13.31
CA ARG A 55 -15.67 -14.18 -14.17
C ARG A 55 -16.62 -13.05 -14.55
N LEU A 56 -17.03 -12.24 -13.57
CA LEU A 56 -17.89 -11.08 -13.79
C LEU A 56 -17.26 -10.09 -14.78
N ILE A 57 -15.99 -9.75 -14.59
CA ILE A 57 -15.23 -8.83 -15.46
C ILE A 57 -15.08 -9.44 -16.86
N SER A 58 -14.78 -10.74 -16.96
CA SER A 58 -14.65 -11.44 -18.24
C SER A 58 -15.95 -11.32 -19.06
N ASP A 59 -17.11 -11.51 -18.44
CA ASP A 59 -18.40 -11.41 -19.13
C ASP A 59 -18.71 -9.96 -19.54
N ALA A 60 -18.47 -8.99 -18.65
CA ALA A 60 -18.66 -7.57 -18.96
C ALA A 60 -17.73 -7.07 -20.11
N ILE A 61 -16.48 -7.54 -20.18
CA ILE A 61 -15.57 -7.24 -21.30
C ILE A 61 -16.13 -7.78 -22.62
N LYS A 62 -16.68 -9.01 -22.63
CA LYS A 62 -17.31 -9.59 -23.85
C LYS A 62 -18.50 -8.74 -24.31
N GLU A 63 -19.36 -8.35 -23.37
CA GLU A 63 -20.53 -7.50 -23.63
C GLU A 63 -20.11 -6.12 -24.20
N ALA A 64 -19.02 -5.53 -23.67
CA ALA A 64 -18.45 -4.27 -24.17
C ALA A 64 -17.70 -4.40 -25.51
N GLY A 65 -17.51 -5.64 -26.01
CA GLY A 65 -16.90 -5.91 -27.31
C GLY A 65 -15.39 -6.12 -27.29
N GLY A 66 -14.82 -6.58 -26.18
CA GLY A 66 -13.43 -7.04 -26.05
C GLY A 66 -13.30 -8.58 -26.03
N ILE A 67 -12.08 -9.08 -26.07
CA ILE A 67 -11.73 -10.49 -25.88
C ILE A 67 -11.03 -10.63 -24.53
N PRO A 68 -11.70 -11.08 -23.46
CA PRO A 68 -11.06 -11.23 -22.15
C PRO A 68 -10.11 -12.42 -22.12
N ARG A 69 -8.94 -12.25 -21.47
CA ARG A 69 -7.97 -13.31 -21.19
C ARG A 69 -7.45 -13.17 -19.77
N GLU A 70 -7.96 -14.01 -18.90
CA GLU A 70 -7.62 -14.02 -17.47
C GLU A 70 -6.39 -14.88 -17.20
N PHE A 71 -5.53 -14.39 -16.32
CA PHE A 71 -4.44 -15.13 -15.70
C PHE A 71 -4.26 -14.66 -14.26
N ASN A 72 -3.62 -15.48 -13.42
CA ASN A 72 -3.35 -15.12 -12.04
C ASN A 72 -1.88 -14.79 -11.81
N THR A 73 -1.64 -13.81 -10.93
CA THR A 73 -0.35 -13.63 -10.24
C THR A 73 -0.41 -14.30 -8.88
N MET A 74 0.75 -14.35 -8.19
CA MET A 74 0.78 -14.69 -6.77
C MET A 74 0.21 -13.55 -5.91
N ALA A 75 -0.17 -13.88 -4.69
CA ALA A 75 -0.39 -12.94 -3.61
C ALA A 75 0.24 -13.49 -2.32
N VAL A 76 0.81 -12.62 -1.49
CA VAL A 76 1.30 -12.97 -0.14
C VAL A 76 0.48 -12.18 0.85
N ASP A 77 -0.10 -12.84 1.85
CA ASP A 77 -0.82 -12.18 2.93
C ASP A 77 0.16 -11.66 3.97
N ASP A 78 0.27 -10.33 4.09
CA ASP A 78 1.16 -9.71 5.05
C ASP A 78 0.71 -9.99 6.49
N GLY A 79 -0.59 -10.07 6.76
CA GLY A 79 -1.14 -10.40 8.08
C GLY A 79 -0.77 -11.81 8.55
N ILE A 80 -0.94 -12.81 7.66
CA ILE A 80 -0.59 -14.21 7.96
C ILE A 80 0.94 -14.40 8.02
N ALA A 81 1.69 -13.71 7.17
CA ALA A 81 3.15 -13.77 7.15
C ALA A 81 3.82 -12.99 8.29
N MET A 82 3.09 -12.11 8.97
CA MET A 82 3.60 -11.23 10.02
C MET A 82 4.16 -12.01 11.20
N GLY A 83 5.27 -11.55 11.77
CA GLY A 83 5.87 -12.11 12.97
C GLY A 83 6.73 -13.36 12.77
N HIS A 84 6.90 -13.85 11.54
CA HIS A 84 7.79 -14.97 11.21
C HIS A 84 8.49 -14.77 9.86
N THR A 85 9.40 -15.69 9.51
CA THR A 85 10.24 -15.60 8.30
C THR A 85 9.48 -15.57 6.97
N GLY A 86 8.17 -15.91 6.96
CA GLY A 86 7.29 -15.73 5.81
C GLY A 86 7.22 -14.28 5.33
N MET A 87 7.34 -13.33 6.26
CA MET A 87 7.28 -11.89 5.95
C MET A 87 8.42 -11.40 5.06
N LEU A 88 9.54 -12.13 5.01
CA LEU A 88 10.65 -11.85 4.10
C LEU A 88 10.25 -11.95 2.61
N TYR A 89 9.22 -12.73 2.29
CA TYR A 89 8.75 -12.93 0.92
C TYR A 89 7.76 -11.86 0.45
N SER A 90 7.19 -11.08 1.37
CA SER A 90 6.16 -10.09 1.05
C SER A 90 6.67 -9.03 0.06
N LEU A 91 7.62 -8.18 0.44
CA LEU A 91 8.10 -7.11 -0.44
C LEU A 91 8.73 -7.61 -1.75
N PRO A 92 9.56 -8.68 -1.77
CA PRO A 92 10.08 -9.24 -3.01
C PRO A 92 9.01 -9.71 -4.00
N SER A 93 7.84 -10.14 -3.51
CA SER A 93 6.72 -10.56 -4.38
C SER A 93 6.22 -9.42 -5.26
N ARG A 94 6.32 -8.16 -4.84
CA ARG A 94 5.94 -6.97 -5.62
C ARG A 94 6.62 -6.95 -7.00
N ASP A 95 7.93 -7.13 -7.02
CA ASP A 95 8.71 -7.13 -8.26
C ASP A 95 8.41 -8.36 -9.13
N ILE A 96 8.15 -9.53 -8.52
CA ILE A 96 7.78 -10.76 -9.24
C ILE A 96 6.38 -10.65 -9.83
N ILE A 97 5.45 -10.03 -9.13
CA ILE A 97 4.10 -9.73 -9.64
C ILE A 97 4.20 -8.84 -10.87
N ALA A 98 5.01 -7.77 -10.79
CA ALA A 98 5.24 -6.88 -11.93
C ALA A 98 5.77 -7.65 -13.14
N ASP A 99 6.78 -8.50 -12.96
CA ASP A 99 7.31 -9.34 -14.02
C ASP A 99 6.28 -10.31 -14.57
N THR A 100 5.51 -10.98 -13.72
CA THR A 100 4.48 -11.94 -14.14
C THR A 100 3.47 -11.29 -15.08
N VAL A 101 2.98 -10.10 -14.75
CA VAL A 101 2.03 -9.36 -15.60
C VAL A 101 2.70 -8.94 -16.91
N GLU A 102 3.93 -8.42 -16.85
CA GLU A 102 4.70 -8.01 -18.02
C GLU A 102 4.96 -9.18 -18.97
N TYR A 103 5.37 -10.35 -18.46
CA TYR A 103 5.57 -11.56 -19.25
C TYR A 103 4.29 -12.00 -19.97
N GLN A 104 3.18 -12.10 -19.26
CA GLN A 104 1.90 -12.56 -19.82
C GLN A 104 1.38 -11.62 -20.91
N VAL A 105 1.39 -10.34 -20.65
CA VAL A 105 0.88 -9.32 -21.57
C VAL A 105 1.74 -9.23 -22.83
N ASN A 106 3.06 -9.21 -22.69
CA ASN A 106 3.98 -9.11 -23.82
C ASN A 106 4.02 -10.39 -24.65
N ALA A 107 4.12 -11.56 -24.03
CA ALA A 107 4.16 -12.84 -24.73
C ALA A 107 2.91 -13.08 -25.59
N HIS A 108 1.74 -12.65 -25.12
CA HIS A 108 0.47 -12.86 -25.82
C HIS A 108 -0.03 -11.63 -26.59
N CYS A 109 0.76 -10.55 -26.64
CA CYS A 109 0.45 -9.30 -27.35
C CYS A 109 -0.94 -8.76 -27.00
N ALA A 110 -1.33 -8.77 -25.73
CA ALA A 110 -2.58 -8.17 -25.29
C ALA A 110 -2.60 -6.67 -25.59
N ASP A 111 -3.80 -6.14 -25.93
CA ASP A 111 -3.98 -4.75 -26.34
C ASP A 111 -4.24 -3.82 -25.17
N ALA A 112 -4.90 -4.31 -24.12
CA ALA A 112 -5.16 -3.56 -22.91
C ALA A 112 -5.14 -4.48 -21.68
N LEU A 113 -5.12 -3.89 -20.50
CA LEU A 113 -4.96 -4.58 -19.23
C LEU A 113 -6.03 -4.12 -18.23
N ILE A 114 -6.66 -5.05 -17.53
CA ILE A 114 -7.39 -4.75 -16.30
C ILE A 114 -6.75 -5.52 -15.15
N CYS A 115 -6.46 -4.80 -14.07
CA CYS A 115 -5.80 -5.34 -12.88
C CYS A 115 -6.81 -5.48 -11.73
N ILE A 116 -6.83 -6.66 -11.10
CA ILE A 116 -7.69 -6.98 -9.96
C ILE A 116 -6.81 -7.30 -8.74
N PRO A 117 -6.17 -6.30 -8.12
CA PRO A 117 -5.41 -6.48 -6.89
C PRO A 117 -6.30 -6.29 -5.66
N ASN A 118 -5.79 -6.63 -4.47
CA ASN A 118 -6.44 -6.20 -3.22
C ASN A 118 -5.50 -6.16 -2.00
N CYS A 119 -4.23 -6.53 -2.11
CA CYS A 119 -3.30 -6.61 -0.97
C CYS A 119 -2.05 -5.79 -1.20
N ASP A 120 -1.28 -5.60 -0.12
CA ASP A 120 -0.17 -4.68 0.09
C ASP A 120 0.85 -4.61 -1.05
N LYS A 121 1.30 -5.76 -1.56
CA LYS A 121 2.35 -5.83 -2.57
C LYS A 121 1.80 -6.10 -3.97
N VAL A 122 0.55 -6.60 -4.02
CA VAL A 122 -0.13 -6.91 -5.29
C VAL A 122 -0.49 -5.63 -6.02
N VAL A 123 -1.07 -4.65 -5.31
CA VAL A 123 -1.44 -3.34 -5.90
C VAL A 123 -0.23 -2.66 -6.53
N PRO A 124 0.87 -2.38 -5.79
CA PRO A 124 2.04 -1.72 -6.37
C PRO A 124 2.76 -2.58 -7.42
N GLY A 125 2.77 -3.91 -7.28
CA GLY A 125 3.35 -4.80 -8.28
C GLY A 125 2.64 -4.70 -9.63
N MET A 126 1.30 -4.71 -9.63
CA MET A 126 0.51 -4.52 -10.86
C MET A 126 0.64 -3.09 -11.40
N LEU A 127 0.73 -2.06 -10.54
CA LEU A 127 0.98 -0.67 -10.96
C LEU A 127 2.32 -0.52 -11.67
N MET A 128 3.39 -1.11 -11.11
CA MET A 128 4.71 -1.14 -11.76
C MET A 128 4.63 -1.80 -13.15
N ALA A 129 3.93 -2.93 -13.27
CA ALA A 129 3.73 -3.59 -14.57
C ALA A 129 2.98 -2.72 -15.57
N ALA A 130 1.88 -2.09 -15.16
CA ALA A 130 1.08 -1.21 -16.01
C ALA A 130 1.91 -0.02 -16.53
N LEU A 131 2.74 0.57 -15.66
CA LEU A 131 3.63 1.68 -16.02
C LEU A 131 4.77 1.25 -16.97
N ARG A 132 5.32 0.05 -16.78
CA ARG A 132 6.34 -0.52 -17.70
C ARG A 132 5.75 -0.84 -19.07
N LEU A 133 4.59 -1.47 -19.10
CA LEU A 133 3.89 -1.89 -20.32
C LEU A 133 3.36 -0.70 -21.13
N ASN A 134 2.88 0.32 -20.44
CA ASN A 134 2.30 1.55 -21.00
C ASN A 134 1.25 1.29 -22.11
N ILE A 135 0.31 0.40 -21.83
CA ILE A 135 -0.88 0.11 -22.66
C ILE A 135 -2.13 0.54 -21.91
N PRO A 136 -3.28 0.77 -22.58
CA PRO A 136 -4.53 1.14 -21.89
C PRO A 136 -4.82 0.22 -20.71
N THR A 137 -4.90 0.77 -19.50
CA THR A 137 -5.02 -0.03 -18.27
C THR A 137 -6.03 0.57 -17.30
N VAL A 138 -6.83 -0.28 -16.67
CA VAL A 138 -7.76 0.06 -15.60
C VAL A 138 -7.49 -0.80 -14.38
N PHE A 139 -7.53 -0.21 -13.20
CA PHE A 139 -7.47 -0.91 -11.92
C PHE A 139 -8.85 -0.99 -11.28
N VAL A 140 -9.17 -2.12 -10.69
CA VAL A 140 -10.33 -2.29 -9.83
C VAL A 140 -9.99 -3.29 -8.73
N SER A 141 -9.89 -2.80 -7.49
CA SER A 141 -9.53 -3.64 -6.34
C SER A 141 -10.68 -4.52 -5.88
N GLY A 142 -10.35 -5.59 -5.14
CA GLY A 142 -11.36 -6.47 -4.53
C GLY A 142 -12.27 -5.76 -3.52
N GLY A 143 -11.83 -4.65 -2.96
CA GLY A 143 -12.52 -3.83 -1.97
C GLY A 143 -12.14 -4.17 -0.53
N PRO A 144 -12.33 -3.23 0.41
CA PRO A 144 -12.11 -3.45 1.84
C PRO A 144 -13.19 -4.35 2.46
N MET A 145 -12.82 -5.05 3.56
CA MET A 145 -13.78 -5.77 4.40
C MET A 145 -14.53 -4.82 5.34
N GLU A 146 -15.58 -5.33 5.95
CA GLU A 146 -16.24 -4.64 7.06
C GLU A 146 -15.41 -4.74 8.34
N ALA A 147 -15.52 -3.74 9.21
CA ALA A 147 -15.03 -3.85 10.59
C ALA A 147 -15.90 -4.82 11.39
N GLY A 148 -15.27 -5.51 12.34
CA GLY A 148 -15.92 -6.49 13.18
C GLY A 148 -16.71 -5.90 14.37
N THR A 149 -17.48 -6.75 15.00
CA THR A 149 -18.06 -6.48 16.33
C THR A 149 -17.79 -7.67 17.22
N THR A 150 -16.95 -7.49 18.23
CA THR A 150 -16.57 -8.55 19.17
C THR A 150 -17.41 -8.45 20.44
N VAL A 151 -18.02 -9.57 20.82
CA VAL A 151 -18.73 -9.72 22.09
C VAL A 151 -17.92 -10.65 22.98
N LEU A 152 -17.35 -10.11 24.06
CA LEU A 152 -16.57 -10.88 25.02
C LEU A 152 -17.48 -11.77 25.90
N PRO A 153 -16.93 -12.85 26.51
CA PRO A 153 -17.70 -13.75 27.38
C PRO A 153 -18.43 -13.08 28.55
N ASP A 154 -17.92 -11.96 29.04
CA ASP A 154 -18.54 -11.16 30.09
C ASP A 154 -19.72 -10.29 29.60
N GLY A 155 -20.02 -10.30 28.28
CA GLY A 155 -21.04 -9.52 27.63
C GLY A 155 -20.60 -8.13 27.17
N THR A 156 -19.32 -7.76 27.34
CA THR A 156 -18.75 -6.51 26.82
C THR A 156 -18.76 -6.52 25.29
N VAL A 157 -19.32 -5.47 24.69
CA VAL A 157 -19.36 -5.30 23.23
C VAL A 157 -18.29 -4.31 22.78
N LYS A 158 -17.40 -4.77 21.90
CA LYS A 158 -16.40 -3.95 21.20
C LYS A 158 -16.84 -3.79 19.74
N LYS A 159 -17.10 -2.55 19.31
CA LYS A 159 -17.47 -2.25 17.93
C LYS A 159 -16.23 -1.82 17.14
N ASN A 160 -16.31 -1.90 15.82
CA ASN A 160 -15.25 -1.50 14.89
C ASN A 160 -13.91 -2.20 15.22
N THR A 161 -13.98 -3.51 15.52
CA THR A 161 -12.78 -4.29 15.79
C THR A 161 -12.13 -4.78 14.48
N ASP A 162 -10.81 -4.78 14.46
CA ASP A 162 -10.02 -5.21 13.30
C ASP A 162 -8.86 -6.16 13.71
N LEU A 163 -8.04 -6.55 12.74
CA LEU A 163 -6.89 -7.43 12.94
C LEU A 163 -5.91 -6.91 14.03
N ILE A 164 -5.78 -5.60 14.17
CA ILE A 164 -4.85 -5.03 15.14
C ILE A 164 -5.36 -5.20 16.57
N ASP A 165 -6.67 -5.18 16.76
CA ASP A 165 -7.27 -5.39 18.10
C ASP A 165 -6.96 -6.78 18.65
N VAL A 166 -7.03 -7.83 17.84
CA VAL A 166 -6.65 -9.17 18.30
C VAL A 166 -5.15 -9.29 18.56
N MET A 167 -4.32 -8.57 17.79
CA MET A 167 -2.87 -8.53 18.05
C MET A 167 -2.53 -7.79 19.36
N TYR A 168 -3.25 -6.72 19.68
CA TYR A 168 -3.12 -6.07 20.99
C TYR A 168 -3.62 -6.96 22.13
N ALA A 169 -4.78 -7.59 21.92
CA ALA A 169 -5.38 -8.51 22.88
C ALA A 169 -4.45 -9.69 23.20
N SER A 170 -3.72 -10.21 22.20
CA SER A 170 -2.77 -11.32 22.39
C SER A 170 -1.55 -10.98 23.27
N ALA A 171 -1.27 -9.70 23.49
CA ALA A 171 -0.20 -9.21 24.35
C ALA A 171 -0.69 -8.69 25.71
N ASP A 172 -1.99 -8.71 25.97
CA ASP A 172 -2.60 -8.24 27.22
C ASP A 172 -2.77 -9.42 28.19
N ASP A 173 -1.93 -9.45 29.23
CA ASP A 173 -1.95 -10.49 30.26
C ASP A 173 -3.27 -10.54 31.08
N ASN A 174 -4.17 -9.57 30.94
CA ASN A 174 -5.47 -9.55 31.61
C ASN A 174 -6.58 -10.26 30.83
N LEU A 175 -6.37 -10.59 29.56
CA LEU A 175 -7.30 -11.34 28.72
C LEU A 175 -7.00 -12.83 28.75
N ASN A 176 -8.04 -13.63 28.77
CA ASN A 176 -7.92 -15.10 28.74
C ASN A 176 -8.14 -15.66 27.32
N GLU A 177 -7.96 -16.97 27.13
CA GLU A 177 -8.09 -17.65 25.84
C GLU A 177 -9.52 -17.56 25.25
N GLU A 178 -10.57 -17.46 26.09
CA GLU A 178 -11.95 -17.31 25.61
C GLU A 178 -12.19 -15.90 25.06
N ASP A 179 -11.59 -14.89 25.67
CA ASP A 179 -11.61 -13.50 25.18
C ASP A 179 -10.89 -13.41 23.84
N LEU A 180 -9.69 -13.99 23.71
CA LEU A 180 -8.93 -14.03 22.45
C LEU A 180 -9.71 -14.74 21.35
N LEU A 181 -10.33 -15.89 21.66
CA LEU A 181 -11.13 -16.62 20.67
C LEU A 181 -12.36 -15.81 20.20
N ALA A 182 -12.92 -14.93 21.04
CA ALA A 182 -14.00 -14.04 20.64
C ALA A 182 -13.51 -13.01 19.60
N TYR A 183 -12.33 -12.43 19.78
CA TYR A 183 -11.70 -11.56 18.78
C TYR A 183 -11.39 -12.31 17.47
N GLU A 184 -10.72 -13.48 17.54
CA GLU A 184 -10.36 -14.28 16.36
C GLU A 184 -11.55 -14.57 15.44
N LYS A 185 -12.73 -14.79 16.00
CA LYS A 185 -13.95 -15.13 15.26
C LYS A 185 -14.63 -13.92 14.61
N THR A 186 -14.30 -12.69 15.00
CA THR A 186 -15.15 -11.54 14.71
C THR A 186 -14.44 -10.35 14.07
N VAL A 187 -13.12 -10.21 14.24
CA VAL A 187 -12.35 -9.04 13.75
C VAL A 187 -12.22 -8.97 12.22
N CYS A 188 -12.39 -10.10 11.52
CA CYS A 188 -12.35 -10.17 10.05
C CYS A 188 -13.64 -10.81 9.52
N PRO A 189 -14.79 -10.10 9.55
CA PRO A 189 -16.10 -10.72 9.34
C PRO A 189 -16.42 -11.03 7.88
N THR A 190 -15.80 -10.36 6.91
CA THR A 190 -16.13 -10.50 5.48
C THR A 190 -14.89 -10.75 4.63
N CYS A 191 -15.08 -11.11 3.35
CA CYS A 191 -14.02 -10.98 2.36
C CYS A 191 -13.64 -9.51 2.18
N GLY A 192 -12.44 -9.26 1.69
CA GLY A 192 -11.93 -7.90 1.46
C GLY A 192 -10.54 -7.69 2.05
N SER A 193 -9.90 -6.57 1.69
CA SER A 193 -8.70 -6.07 2.36
C SER A 193 -9.04 -5.56 3.77
N CYS A 194 -8.08 -5.03 4.50
CA CYS A 194 -8.32 -4.56 5.89
C CYS A 194 -9.48 -3.54 5.99
N ALA A 195 -10.17 -3.47 7.14
CA ALA A 195 -11.25 -2.51 7.37
C ALA A 195 -10.76 -1.06 7.56
N GLY A 196 -9.52 -0.88 8.08
CA GLY A 196 -8.89 0.42 8.32
C GLY A 196 -7.92 0.85 7.20
N MET A 197 -7.22 1.98 7.41
CA MET A 197 -6.24 2.56 6.49
C MET A 197 -4.85 1.93 6.70
N PHE A 198 -4.74 0.64 6.38
CA PHE A 198 -3.49 -0.09 6.29
C PHE A 198 -2.89 0.01 4.89
N THR A 199 -1.79 -0.68 4.61
CA THR A 199 -1.09 -0.56 3.34
C THR A 199 -1.96 -0.93 2.13
N ALA A 200 -2.75 -2.02 2.22
CA ALA A 200 -3.62 -2.46 1.13
C ALA A 200 -4.60 -1.35 0.71
N ASN A 201 -5.33 -0.78 1.68
CA ASN A 201 -6.28 0.28 1.41
C ASN A 201 -5.60 1.59 1.02
N SER A 202 -4.46 1.97 1.64
CA SER A 202 -3.67 3.13 1.24
C SER A 202 -3.29 3.04 -0.24
N MET A 203 -2.86 1.87 -0.72
CA MET A 203 -2.51 1.67 -2.12
C MET A 203 -3.71 1.64 -3.06
N ASN A 204 -4.85 1.07 -2.63
CA ASN A 204 -6.10 1.11 -3.39
C ASN A 204 -6.63 2.55 -3.54
N CYS A 205 -6.54 3.36 -2.49
CA CYS A 205 -6.87 4.78 -2.48
C CYS A 205 -5.91 5.60 -3.36
N LEU A 206 -4.62 5.33 -3.26
CA LEU A 206 -3.58 5.99 -4.06
C LEU A 206 -3.76 5.69 -5.56
N THR A 207 -4.17 4.48 -5.94
CA THR A 207 -4.48 4.11 -7.33
C THR A 207 -5.64 4.92 -7.90
N GLU A 208 -6.65 5.22 -7.07
CA GLU A 208 -7.77 6.10 -7.42
C GLU A 208 -7.31 7.56 -7.56
N ALA A 209 -6.47 8.04 -6.63
CA ALA A 209 -5.96 9.41 -6.63
C ALA A 209 -5.00 9.70 -7.81
N ILE A 210 -4.19 8.71 -8.23
CA ILE A 210 -3.34 8.81 -9.43
C ILE A 210 -4.18 8.90 -10.72
N GLY A 211 -5.42 8.37 -10.71
CA GLY A 211 -6.31 8.40 -11.84
C GLY A 211 -6.38 7.10 -12.65
N LEU A 212 -5.83 5.98 -12.14
CA LEU A 212 -5.85 4.67 -12.82
C LEU A 212 -7.02 3.77 -12.38
N ALA A 213 -7.87 4.24 -11.46
CA ALA A 213 -9.08 3.57 -11.00
C ALA A 213 -10.28 4.52 -10.96
N LEU A 214 -11.48 3.96 -11.03
CA LEU A 214 -12.74 4.70 -10.93
C LEU A 214 -13.02 5.14 -9.47
N PRO A 215 -13.82 6.20 -9.25
CA PRO A 215 -14.26 6.61 -7.92
C PRO A 215 -14.92 5.48 -7.14
N GLY A 216 -14.57 5.38 -5.85
CA GLY A 216 -15.01 4.31 -4.96
C GLY A 216 -14.13 3.07 -4.97
N ASN A 217 -13.08 3.03 -5.79
CA ASN A 217 -12.14 1.90 -5.83
C ASN A 217 -11.54 1.58 -4.46
N GLY A 218 -11.10 2.61 -3.73
CA GLY A 218 -10.47 2.45 -2.42
C GLY A 218 -11.43 2.21 -1.26
N THR A 219 -12.74 2.53 -1.41
CA THR A 219 -13.62 2.69 -0.25
C THR A 219 -14.93 1.91 -0.27
N ILE A 220 -15.45 1.47 -1.43
CA ILE A 220 -16.63 0.60 -1.46
C ILE A 220 -16.28 -0.77 -0.88
N LEU A 221 -17.05 -1.25 0.09
CA LEU A 221 -16.85 -2.56 0.73
C LEU A 221 -16.99 -3.72 -0.26
N ALA A 222 -16.19 -4.78 -0.09
CA ALA A 222 -16.25 -6.00 -0.91
C ALA A 222 -17.60 -6.72 -0.78
N SER A 223 -18.23 -6.63 0.40
CA SER A 223 -19.53 -7.23 0.72
C SER A 223 -20.72 -6.49 0.10
N HIS A 224 -20.56 -5.20 -0.29
CA HIS A 224 -21.68 -4.38 -0.81
C HIS A 224 -21.92 -4.55 -2.31
N SER A 225 -23.19 -4.53 -2.74
CA SER A 225 -23.59 -4.72 -4.14
C SER A 225 -23.00 -3.66 -5.10
N TYR A 226 -22.77 -2.42 -4.68
CA TYR A 226 -22.14 -1.38 -5.51
C TYR A 226 -20.71 -1.72 -5.93
N ARG A 227 -20.00 -2.57 -5.18
CA ARG A 227 -18.69 -3.11 -5.61
C ARG A 227 -18.84 -3.95 -6.87
N LYS A 228 -19.94 -4.72 -7.00
CA LYS A 228 -20.24 -5.50 -8.22
C LYS A 228 -20.45 -4.59 -9.43
N ASP A 229 -21.14 -3.46 -9.24
CA ASP A 229 -21.37 -2.49 -10.32
C ASP A 229 -20.08 -1.78 -10.72
N LEU A 230 -19.20 -1.48 -9.76
CA LEU A 230 -17.89 -0.91 -10.03
C LEU A 230 -17.03 -1.85 -10.91
N PHE A 231 -17.06 -3.17 -10.68
CA PHE A 231 -16.35 -4.14 -11.52
C PHE A 231 -16.82 -4.11 -12.97
N LYS A 232 -18.14 -4.02 -13.20
CA LYS A 232 -18.71 -3.93 -14.56
C LYS A 232 -18.28 -2.62 -15.23
N ARG A 233 -18.40 -1.50 -14.54
CA ARG A 233 -17.96 -0.19 -15.05
C ARG A 233 -16.47 -0.16 -15.39
N ALA A 234 -15.62 -0.78 -14.59
CA ALA A 234 -14.19 -0.90 -14.87
C ALA A 234 -13.91 -1.75 -16.12
N ALA A 235 -14.67 -2.84 -16.31
CA ALA A 235 -14.59 -3.69 -17.48
C ALA A 235 -15.03 -2.97 -18.77
N GLU A 236 -16.08 -2.18 -18.70
CA GLU A 236 -16.55 -1.33 -19.82
C GLU A 236 -15.50 -0.24 -20.12
N GLN A 237 -14.94 0.38 -19.07
CA GLN A 237 -13.96 1.45 -19.20
C GLN A 237 -12.67 0.98 -19.87
N VAL A 238 -12.13 -0.20 -19.53
CA VAL A 238 -10.91 -0.71 -20.16
C VAL A 238 -11.09 -0.95 -21.66
N VAL A 239 -12.28 -1.44 -22.08
CA VAL A 239 -12.59 -1.62 -23.50
C VAL A 239 -12.74 -0.26 -24.20
N LYS A 240 -13.38 0.71 -23.54
CA LYS A 240 -13.54 2.08 -24.04
C LYS A 240 -12.19 2.75 -24.29
N ILE A 241 -11.30 2.78 -23.29
CA ILE A 241 -9.99 3.43 -23.45
C ILE A 241 -9.07 2.67 -24.43
N ALA A 242 -9.23 1.34 -24.54
CA ALA A 242 -8.51 0.58 -25.56
C ALA A 242 -8.92 1.02 -26.97
N LYS A 243 -10.22 1.20 -27.23
CA LYS A 243 -10.71 1.73 -28.51
C LYS A 243 -10.24 3.17 -28.74
N GLN A 244 -10.35 4.02 -27.73
CA GLN A 244 -9.89 5.41 -27.79
C GLN A 244 -8.40 5.50 -28.18
N TYR A 245 -7.56 4.67 -27.62
CA TYR A 245 -6.14 4.62 -27.98
C TYR A 245 -5.89 4.09 -29.40
N TYR A 246 -6.53 2.95 -29.78
CA TYR A 246 -6.21 2.29 -31.04
C TYR A 246 -7.02 2.78 -32.25
N ASP A 247 -8.22 3.33 -32.05
CA ASP A 247 -9.10 3.79 -33.12
C ASP A 247 -9.01 5.31 -33.32
N ASP A 248 -8.83 6.07 -32.22
CA ASP A 248 -8.79 7.54 -32.22
C ASP A 248 -7.37 8.11 -32.08
N ASP A 249 -6.35 7.24 -31.90
CA ASP A 249 -4.92 7.60 -31.71
C ASP A 249 -4.68 8.53 -30.51
N ASP A 250 -5.49 8.34 -29.43
CA ASP A 250 -5.45 9.16 -28.22
C ASP A 250 -4.58 8.49 -27.14
N ASP A 251 -3.35 8.95 -26.98
CA ASP A 251 -2.39 8.46 -25.98
C ASP A 251 -2.60 9.03 -24.58
N SER A 252 -3.53 9.96 -24.38
CA SER A 252 -3.85 10.53 -23.06
C SER A 252 -4.37 9.51 -22.06
N VAL A 253 -4.88 8.37 -22.54
CA VAL A 253 -5.42 7.26 -21.75
C VAL A 253 -4.36 6.23 -21.31
N LEU A 254 -3.11 6.43 -21.72
CA LEU A 254 -2.02 5.52 -21.35
C LEU A 254 -1.57 5.76 -19.89
N PRO A 255 -1.14 4.72 -19.17
CA PRO A 255 -0.71 4.83 -17.78
C PRO A 255 0.34 5.91 -17.52
N ARG A 256 1.35 6.07 -18.38
CA ARG A 256 2.40 7.10 -18.21
C ARG A 256 1.89 8.52 -18.54
N SER A 257 0.86 8.65 -19.37
CA SER A 257 0.22 9.95 -19.64
C SER A 257 -0.65 10.40 -18.45
N ILE A 258 -1.19 9.46 -17.69
CA ILE A 258 -1.99 9.69 -16.49
C ILE A 258 -1.07 9.87 -15.27
N ALA A 259 -0.17 8.94 -15.02
CA ALA A 259 0.73 8.91 -13.87
C ALA A 259 1.94 9.84 -14.06
N THR A 260 1.69 11.12 -14.28
CA THR A 260 2.69 12.18 -14.40
C THR A 260 3.23 12.59 -13.03
N LYS A 261 4.33 13.39 -12.98
CA LYS A 261 4.83 13.95 -11.72
C LYS A 261 3.73 14.67 -10.92
N LYS A 262 2.87 15.44 -11.57
CA LYS A 262 1.72 16.13 -10.94
C LYS A 262 0.73 15.13 -10.32
N ALA A 263 0.46 14.02 -11.01
CA ALA A 263 -0.43 12.98 -10.49
C ALA A 263 0.20 12.26 -9.29
N PHE A 264 1.51 12.00 -9.30
CA PHE A 264 2.25 11.48 -8.14
C PHE A 264 2.23 12.46 -6.97
N GLU A 265 2.41 13.75 -7.20
CA GLU A 265 2.29 14.79 -6.17
C GLU A 265 0.88 14.84 -5.57
N ASN A 266 -0.18 14.80 -6.40
CA ASN A 266 -1.56 14.74 -5.91
C ASN A 266 -1.84 13.49 -5.07
N ALA A 267 -1.39 12.33 -5.53
CA ALA A 267 -1.57 11.07 -4.82
C ALA A 267 -0.83 11.06 -3.49
N MET A 268 0.41 11.56 -3.44
CA MET A 268 1.16 11.66 -2.20
C MET A 268 0.58 12.72 -1.25
N THR A 269 0.05 13.84 -1.79
CA THR A 269 -0.67 14.86 -1.02
C THR A 269 -1.89 14.25 -0.33
N MET A 270 -2.66 13.44 -1.05
CA MET A 270 -3.81 12.70 -0.50
C MET A 270 -3.36 11.68 0.56
N ASP A 271 -2.29 10.92 0.31
CA ASP A 271 -1.77 9.91 1.23
C ASP A 271 -1.29 10.52 2.56
N VAL A 272 -0.57 11.65 2.50
CA VAL A 272 -0.17 12.44 3.68
C VAL A 272 -1.39 12.97 4.43
N ALA A 273 -2.40 13.47 3.70
CA ALA A 273 -3.62 14.04 4.28
C ALA A 273 -4.51 12.99 4.96
N MET A 274 -4.47 11.73 4.51
CA MET A 274 -5.25 10.65 5.14
C MET A 274 -4.46 9.81 6.15
N GLY A 275 -3.19 10.16 6.41
CA GLY A 275 -2.35 9.40 7.34
C GLY A 275 -2.13 7.97 6.88
N GLY A 276 -1.80 7.78 5.61
CA GLY A 276 -1.59 6.47 4.99
C GLY A 276 -0.44 5.67 5.59
N SER A 277 -0.16 4.52 5.01
CA SER A 277 0.91 3.63 5.47
C SER A 277 2.29 4.17 5.08
N THR A 278 3.31 4.00 5.93
CA THR A 278 4.71 4.27 5.56
C THR A 278 5.18 3.45 4.35
N ASN A 279 4.56 2.29 4.11
CA ASN A 279 4.87 1.45 2.95
C ASN A 279 4.53 2.12 1.61
N THR A 280 3.56 3.05 1.57
CA THR A 280 3.23 3.81 0.36
C THR A 280 4.43 4.60 -0.16
N VAL A 281 5.30 5.08 0.73
CA VAL A 281 6.56 5.75 0.36
C VAL A 281 7.44 4.85 -0.51
N LEU A 282 7.66 3.59 -0.10
CA LEU A 282 8.42 2.63 -0.93
C LEU A 282 7.74 2.36 -2.26
N HIS A 283 6.42 2.23 -2.24
CA HIS A 283 5.66 1.83 -3.41
C HIS A 283 5.54 2.95 -4.44
N ILE A 284 5.34 4.19 -4.01
CA ILE A 284 5.26 5.35 -4.91
C ILE A 284 6.60 5.61 -5.59
N LEU A 285 7.73 5.46 -4.87
CA LEU A 285 9.08 5.55 -5.44
C LEU A 285 9.34 4.45 -6.48
N ALA A 286 8.91 3.21 -6.21
CA ALA A 286 9.00 2.10 -7.14
C ALA A 286 8.15 2.30 -8.41
N MET A 287 6.96 2.87 -8.25
CA MET A 287 6.06 3.23 -9.35
C MET A 287 6.65 4.37 -10.19
N ALA A 288 7.16 5.43 -9.56
CA ALA A 288 7.80 6.55 -10.24
C ALA A 288 8.98 6.07 -11.10
N GLN A 289 9.83 5.19 -10.57
CA GLN A 289 10.89 4.55 -11.34
C GLN A 289 10.34 3.76 -12.54
N SER A 290 9.25 2.98 -12.35
CA SER A 290 8.63 2.20 -13.45
C SER A 290 7.96 3.08 -14.51
N ALA A 291 7.62 4.32 -14.17
CA ALA A 291 7.02 5.32 -15.05
C ALA A 291 8.06 6.26 -15.72
N ASP A 292 9.34 6.15 -15.36
CA ASP A 292 10.40 7.11 -15.72
C ASP A 292 10.09 8.55 -15.25
N VAL A 293 9.49 8.68 -14.05
CA VAL A 293 9.13 9.96 -13.42
C VAL A 293 10.15 10.30 -12.34
N ASP A 294 10.72 11.50 -12.40
CA ASP A 294 11.60 12.05 -11.36
C ASP A 294 10.76 12.48 -10.14
N PHE A 295 10.46 11.51 -9.27
CA PHE A 295 9.77 11.69 -8.01
C PHE A 295 10.57 11.01 -6.90
N THR A 296 10.92 11.78 -5.87
CA THR A 296 11.92 11.38 -4.87
C THR A 296 11.41 11.53 -3.45
N LEU A 297 12.19 11.07 -2.48
CA LEU A 297 11.91 11.26 -1.06
C LEU A 297 11.85 12.74 -0.66
N ASP A 298 12.55 13.63 -1.39
CA ASP A 298 12.51 15.08 -1.17
C ASP A 298 11.15 15.68 -1.58
N ASP A 299 10.51 15.15 -2.63
CA ASP A 299 9.14 15.54 -2.99
C ASP A 299 8.16 15.15 -1.88
N ILE A 300 8.31 13.96 -1.30
CA ILE A 300 7.48 13.49 -0.19
C ILE A 300 7.68 14.36 1.05
N GLU A 301 8.93 14.69 1.39
CA GLU A 301 9.25 15.58 2.50
C GLU A 301 8.61 16.96 2.31
N ARG A 302 8.77 17.57 1.14
CA ARG A 302 8.16 18.85 0.80
C ARG A 302 6.64 18.84 0.96
N ILE A 303 5.96 17.80 0.49
CA ILE A 303 4.52 17.63 0.61
C ILE A 303 4.14 17.50 2.09
N SER A 304 4.83 16.67 2.84
CA SER A 304 4.53 16.40 4.25
C SER A 304 4.63 17.64 5.16
N HIS A 305 5.43 18.64 4.79
CA HIS A 305 5.51 19.92 5.49
C HIS A 305 4.34 20.87 5.23
N THR A 306 3.62 20.67 4.13
CA THR A 306 2.62 21.65 3.66
C THR A 306 1.18 21.16 3.75
N VAL A 307 0.98 19.88 4.07
CA VAL A 307 -0.32 19.22 4.06
C VAL A 307 -0.59 18.63 5.44
N PRO A 308 -1.61 19.11 6.18
CA PRO A 308 -1.99 18.52 7.46
C PRO A 308 -2.75 17.19 7.24
N CYS A 309 -2.83 16.37 8.30
CA CYS A 309 -3.68 15.18 8.28
C CYS A 309 -5.14 15.58 8.53
N ILE A 310 -5.99 15.42 7.50
CA ILE A 310 -7.42 15.78 7.55
C ILE A 310 -8.36 14.56 7.61
N CYS A 311 -7.81 13.34 7.49
CA CYS A 311 -8.59 12.12 7.63
C CYS A 311 -7.79 11.13 8.49
N LYS A 312 -8.30 10.79 9.67
CA LYS A 312 -7.59 9.94 10.63
C LYS A 312 -8.35 8.64 10.85
N ALA A 313 -8.21 7.73 9.89
CA ALA A 313 -8.84 6.41 9.97
C ALA A 313 -8.06 5.43 10.86
N SER A 314 -8.70 4.33 11.29
CA SER A 314 -8.07 3.21 11.99
C SER A 314 -6.80 2.75 11.23
N PRO A 315 -5.69 2.42 11.94
CA PRO A 315 -5.52 2.35 13.39
C PRO A 315 -5.05 3.66 14.04
N SER A 316 -4.93 4.74 13.27
CA SER A 316 -4.47 6.04 13.78
C SER A 316 -5.60 6.86 14.41
N GLY A 317 -6.84 6.52 14.12
CA GLY A 317 -8.08 7.14 14.63
C GLY A 317 -9.17 6.10 14.83
N GLU A 318 -10.40 6.56 15.00
CA GLU A 318 -11.59 5.74 15.31
C GLU A 318 -12.49 5.46 14.08
N TRP A 319 -12.19 6.08 12.92
CA TRP A 319 -12.98 5.96 11.72
C TRP A 319 -12.52 4.73 10.89
N GLU A 320 -13.50 3.98 10.38
CA GLU A 320 -13.26 2.89 9.45
C GLU A 320 -13.34 3.37 7.99
N ILE A 321 -12.92 2.53 7.03
CA ILE A 321 -13.00 2.88 5.60
C ILE A 321 -14.44 3.15 5.16
N SER A 322 -15.43 2.48 5.75
CA SER A 322 -16.85 2.73 5.49
C SER A 322 -17.30 4.14 5.90
N ASP A 323 -16.72 4.71 6.98
CA ASP A 323 -17.02 6.07 7.41
C ASP A 323 -16.38 7.09 6.45
N VAL A 324 -15.14 6.83 6.03
CA VAL A 324 -14.47 7.64 5.01
C VAL A 324 -15.26 7.59 3.69
N HIS A 325 -15.80 6.42 3.33
CA HIS A 325 -16.67 6.27 2.16
C HIS A 325 -17.91 7.15 2.26
N ARG A 326 -18.63 7.09 3.39
CA ARG A 326 -19.82 7.92 3.68
C ARG A 326 -19.53 9.42 3.59
N ALA A 327 -18.30 9.83 3.91
CA ALA A 327 -17.83 11.22 3.84
C ALA A 327 -17.39 11.67 2.44
N GLY A 328 -17.58 10.82 1.39
CA GLY A 328 -17.23 11.11 0.01
C GLY A 328 -15.96 10.41 -0.48
N GLY A 329 -15.42 9.48 0.30
CA GLY A 329 -14.27 8.65 -0.09
C GLY A 329 -13.04 9.48 -0.49
N ILE A 330 -12.33 8.97 -1.48
CA ILE A 330 -11.09 9.61 -1.96
C ILE A 330 -11.37 10.94 -2.65
N THR A 331 -12.46 11.05 -3.41
CA THR A 331 -12.84 12.35 -4.01
C THR A 331 -13.27 13.37 -2.96
N GLY A 332 -13.77 12.96 -1.80
CA GLY A 332 -14.01 13.85 -0.66
C GLY A 332 -12.72 14.43 -0.07
N ILE A 333 -11.69 13.59 0.13
CA ILE A 333 -10.37 14.05 0.59
C ILE A 333 -9.73 14.98 -0.46
N LEU A 334 -9.72 14.56 -1.74
CA LEU A 334 -9.20 15.38 -2.83
C LEU A 334 -9.98 16.71 -2.97
N GLY A 335 -11.29 16.72 -2.73
CA GLY A 335 -12.12 17.92 -2.74
C GLY A 335 -11.71 18.93 -1.68
N GLU A 336 -11.41 18.48 -0.44
CA GLU A 336 -10.91 19.37 0.62
C GLU A 336 -9.52 19.92 0.29
N LEU A 337 -8.63 19.08 -0.22
CA LEU A 337 -7.29 19.48 -0.65
C LEU A 337 -7.33 20.46 -1.85
N ASP A 338 -8.29 20.28 -2.77
CA ASP A 338 -8.52 21.18 -3.89
C ASP A 338 -9.01 22.57 -3.42
N ARG A 339 -9.97 22.63 -2.51
CA ARG A 339 -10.43 23.88 -1.87
C ARG A 339 -9.29 24.63 -1.18
N ALA A 340 -8.34 23.89 -0.62
CA ALA A 340 -7.13 24.43 0.00
C ALA A 340 -6.01 24.81 -1.01
N GLY A 341 -6.22 24.59 -2.31
CA GLY A 341 -5.22 24.91 -3.34
C GLY A 341 -3.97 24.04 -3.30
N LYS A 342 -4.09 22.79 -2.83
CA LYS A 342 -2.97 21.85 -2.64
C LYS A 342 -2.79 20.86 -3.80
N LEU A 343 -3.66 20.88 -4.82
CA LEU A 343 -3.67 19.91 -5.90
C LEU A 343 -3.44 20.54 -7.28
N HIS A 344 -2.91 19.76 -8.18
CA HIS A 344 -2.87 20.03 -9.61
C HIS A 344 -4.18 19.58 -10.24
N ARG A 345 -4.97 20.53 -10.78
CA ARG A 345 -6.29 20.25 -11.36
C ARG A 345 -6.24 19.72 -12.79
N ASP A 346 -5.14 19.92 -13.48
CA ASP A 346 -4.93 19.62 -14.91
C ASP A 346 -4.44 18.18 -15.16
N VAL A 347 -4.51 17.29 -14.16
CA VAL A 347 -4.15 15.88 -14.32
C VAL A 347 -5.30 15.08 -14.90
N HIS A 348 -4.96 14.12 -15.78
CA HIS A 348 -5.92 13.23 -16.42
C HIS A 348 -6.19 12.00 -15.55
N SER A 349 -7.30 11.32 -15.81
CA SER A 349 -7.59 9.97 -15.31
C SER A 349 -8.18 9.11 -16.42
N ILE A 350 -8.36 7.82 -16.15
CA ILE A 350 -8.97 6.89 -17.11
C ILE A 350 -10.39 7.29 -17.53
N ASP A 351 -11.08 8.11 -16.75
CA ASP A 351 -12.48 8.49 -16.91
C ASP A 351 -12.70 9.99 -17.15
N TYR A 352 -11.77 10.86 -16.75
CA TYR A 352 -11.87 12.31 -16.87
C TYR A 352 -10.61 12.95 -17.46
N LYS A 353 -10.79 14.04 -18.20
CA LYS A 353 -9.70 14.82 -18.80
C LYS A 353 -9.02 15.78 -17.81
N SER A 354 -9.66 16.05 -16.67
CA SER A 354 -9.09 16.84 -15.58
C SER A 354 -9.60 16.38 -14.23
N LEU A 355 -8.82 16.60 -13.17
CA LEU A 355 -9.25 16.38 -11.81
C LEU A 355 -10.41 17.30 -11.42
N GLU A 356 -10.44 18.53 -11.98
CA GLU A 356 -11.53 19.48 -11.74
C GLU A 356 -12.88 18.93 -12.20
N ASP A 357 -12.94 18.34 -13.41
CA ASP A 357 -14.16 17.72 -13.94
C ASP A 357 -14.59 16.53 -13.06
N LYS A 358 -13.63 15.71 -12.65
CA LYS A 358 -13.89 14.58 -11.75
C LYS A 358 -14.47 15.04 -10.41
N LEU A 359 -13.90 16.07 -9.80
CA LEU A 359 -14.39 16.62 -8.54
C LEU A 359 -15.76 17.31 -8.69
N ASN A 360 -16.06 17.90 -9.85
CA ASN A 360 -17.38 18.47 -10.10
C ASN A 360 -18.48 17.41 -10.01
N ASP A 361 -18.21 16.20 -10.50
CA ASP A 361 -19.19 15.12 -10.52
C ASP A 361 -19.21 14.29 -9.22
N TRP A 362 -18.07 14.17 -8.51
CA TRP A 362 -17.89 13.19 -7.43
C TRP A 362 -17.63 13.76 -6.03
N ASP A 363 -17.31 15.05 -5.88
CA ASP A 363 -17.14 15.65 -4.55
C ASP A 363 -18.50 16.04 -3.96
N ILE A 364 -18.93 15.32 -2.92
CA ILE A 364 -20.24 15.50 -2.26
C ILE A 364 -20.45 16.89 -1.63
N MET A 365 -19.38 17.69 -1.51
CA MET A 365 -19.46 19.06 -0.99
C MET A 365 -19.73 20.09 -2.09
N ARG A 366 -19.68 19.70 -3.38
CA ARG A 366 -20.00 20.58 -4.51
C ARG A 366 -21.48 20.47 -4.89
N ASP A 367 -22.08 21.59 -5.27
CA ASP A 367 -23.49 21.61 -5.75
C ASP A 367 -23.66 20.83 -7.05
N THR A 368 -22.60 20.70 -7.85
CA THR A 368 -22.55 19.97 -9.11
C THR A 368 -22.47 18.45 -8.95
N CYS A 369 -22.20 17.96 -7.73
CA CYS A 369 -22.09 16.53 -7.46
C CYS A 369 -23.31 15.75 -7.92
N THR A 370 -23.07 14.69 -8.70
CA THR A 370 -24.12 13.88 -9.30
C THR A 370 -24.92 13.07 -8.27
N GLU A 371 -26.16 12.75 -8.59
CA GLU A 371 -26.98 11.87 -7.75
C GLU A 371 -26.42 10.44 -7.71
N GLU A 372 -25.77 9.98 -8.78
CA GLU A 372 -25.05 8.70 -8.80
C GLU A 372 -23.96 8.64 -7.74
N ALA A 373 -23.12 9.68 -7.66
CA ALA A 373 -22.07 9.78 -6.65
C ALA A 373 -22.65 9.81 -5.23
N LYS A 374 -23.67 10.63 -4.98
CA LYS A 374 -24.34 10.72 -3.67
C LYS A 374 -24.91 9.37 -3.23
N GLN A 375 -25.57 8.64 -4.16
CA GLN A 375 -26.11 7.31 -3.86
C GLN A 375 -25.01 6.28 -3.60
N MET A 376 -23.95 6.30 -4.38
CA MET A 376 -22.82 5.37 -4.19
C MET A 376 -22.18 5.57 -2.81
N TYR A 377 -21.97 6.81 -2.38
CA TYR A 377 -21.35 7.12 -1.07
C TYR A 377 -22.27 6.85 0.13
N LEU A 378 -23.52 6.48 -0.06
CA LEU A 378 -24.40 5.96 0.99
C LEU A 378 -24.19 4.47 1.27
N ALA A 379 -23.35 3.75 0.52
CA ALA A 379 -23.11 2.33 0.78
C ALA A 379 -22.59 2.11 2.21
N ALA A 380 -23.29 1.29 2.97
CA ALA A 380 -23.05 1.05 4.40
C ALA A 380 -22.66 -0.41 4.67
N PRO A 381 -22.01 -0.72 5.80
CA PRO A 381 -21.76 -2.10 6.25
C PRO A 381 -23.08 -2.87 6.42
N GLY A 382 -23.03 -4.16 6.07
CA GLY A 382 -24.16 -5.08 6.26
C GLY A 382 -24.16 -5.77 7.62
N HIS A 383 -23.03 -5.74 8.32
CA HIS A 383 -22.79 -6.46 9.59
C HIS A 383 -23.07 -7.97 9.50
N ILE A 384 -22.72 -8.56 8.35
CA ILE A 384 -22.91 -9.97 8.04
C ILE A 384 -21.54 -10.66 8.06
N VAL A 385 -21.42 -11.73 8.81
CA VAL A 385 -20.21 -12.57 8.78
C VAL A 385 -20.29 -13.51 7.59
N SER A 386 -19.50 -13.27 6.54
CA SER A 386 -19.49 -14.08 5.32
C SER A 386 -18.26 -13.81 4.46
N PRO A 387 -17.58 -14.85 3.93
CA PRO A 387 -16.52 -14.68 2.94
C PRO A 387 -17.04 -14.37 1.52
N GLU A 388 -18.37 -14.32 1.35
CA GLU A 388 -19.00 -14.08 0.06
C GLU A 388 -19.06 -12.59 -0.29
N PRO A 389 -18.74 -12.17 -1.52
CA PRO A 389 -18.88 -10.79 -1.94
C PRO A 389 -20.36 -10.45 -2.24
N TRP A 390 -20.68 -9.16 -2.21
CA TRP A 390 -21.96 -8.58 -2.66
C TRP A 390 -23.19 -9.11 -1.93
N THR A 391 -23.06 -9.39 -0.63
CA THR A 391 -24.09 -10.05 0.18
C THR A 391 -25.24 -9.14 0.60
N HIS A 392 -25.07 -7.80 0.47
CA HIS A 392 -26.08 -6.84 0.92
C HIS A 392 -26.13 -5.55 0.08
N THR A 393 -27.16 -4.75 0.34
CA THR A 393 -27.45 -3.46 -0.31
C THR A 393 -27.73 -2.37 0.74
N THR A 394 -27.20 -2.51 1.94
CA THR A 394 -27.44 -1.60 3.07
C THR A 394 -26.93 -0.21 2.76
N LEU A 395 -27.70 0.82 3.11
CA LEU A 395 -27.33 2.21 2.91
C LEU A 395 -27.36 2.97 4.23
N PHE A 396 -26.48 3.95 4.37
CA PHE A 396 -26.58 4.96 5.42
C PHE A 396 -27.80 5.89 5.18
N ASP A 397 -28.37 6.41 6.23
CA ASP A 397 -29.50 7.35 6.14
C ASP A 397 -29.11 8.70 5.51
N SER A 398 -27.86 9.09 5.62
CA SER A 398 -27.33 10.36 5.10
C SER A 398 -25.81 10.29 4.87
N LEU A 399 -25.32 11.13 3.96
CA LEU A 399 -23.88 11.37 3.79
C LEU A 399 -23.31 12.10 5.01
N ASP A 400 -22.03 11.87 5.31
CA ASP A 400 -21.27 12.66 6.25
C ASP A 400 -20.68 13.89 5.54
N ARG A 401 -21.20 15.07 5.87
CA ARG A 401 -20.73 16.37 5.37
C ARG A 401 -20.13 17.24 6.48
N ASP A 402 -19.98 16.69 7.69
CA ASP A 402 -19.33 17.42 8.79
C ASP A 402 -17.82 17.43 8.57
N ARG A 403 -17.30 18.59 8.18
CA ARG A 403 -15.87 18.81 7.94
C ARG A 403 -15.10 19.29 9.16
N VAL A 404 -15.75 19.34 10.31
CA VAL A 404 -15.15 19.71 11.59
C VAL A 404 -14.97 18.50 12.51
N ASN A 405 -16.00 17.61 12.58
CA ASN A 405 -16.02 16.46 13.49
C ASN A 405 -16.27 15.13 12.78
N GLY A 406 -16.45 15.10 11.46
CA GLY A 406 -16.70 13.88 10.68
C GLY A 406 -15.42 13.12 10.34
N ALA A 407 -15.54 12.12 9.47
CA ALA A 407 -14.40 11.28 9.07
C ALA A 407 -13.39 12.02 8.18
N ILE A 408 -13.83 13.02 7.42
CA ILE A 408 -12.97 13.90 6.62
C ILE A 408 -13.13 15.32 7.11
N HIS A 409 -12.06 15.95 7.56
CA HIS A 409 -12.00 17.32 8.04
C HIS A 409 -11.64 18.29 6.91
N ASP A 410 -11.96 19.56 7.07
CA ASP A 410 -11.36 20.62 6.25
C ASP A 410 -9.95 20.98 6.75
N ILE A 411 -9.23 21.79 5.96
CA ILE A 411 -7.83 22.13 6.26
C ILE A 411 -7.69 23.09 7.46
N ASP A 412 -8.74 23.83 7.81
CA ASP A 412 -8.75 24.77 8.94
C ASP A 412 -9.01 24.03 10.28
N HIS A 413 -9.59 22.82 10.21
CA HIS A 413 -9.89 21.98 11.38
C HIS A 413 -9.22 20.59 11.26
N PRO A 414 -7.91 20.48 10.98
CA PRO A 414 -7.27 19.20 10.69
C PRO A 414 -7.26 18.30 11.93
N ALA A 415 -7.36 16.99 11.72
CA ALA A 415 -7.23 15.99 12.78
C ALA A 415 -5.83 16.03 13.43
N VAL A 416 -4.80 16.31 12.61
CA VAL A 416 -3.43 16.59 13.08
C VAL A 416 -2.86 17.73 12.23
N THR A 417 -2.25 18.73 12.87
CA THR A 417 -1.69 19.91 12.20
C THR A 417 -0.48 19.63 11.32
N GLU A 418 0.23 18.53 11.58
CA GLU A 418 1.31 18.02 10.74
C GLU A 418 0.78 17.00 9.73
N GLY A 419 1.53 16.76 8.67
CA GLY A 419 1.22 15.68 7.75
C GLY A 419 1.21 14.31 8.44
N GLY A 420 0.40 13.38 7.95
CA GLY A 420 0.27 12.04 8.54
C GLY A 420 1.53 11.18 8.40
N LEU A 421 2.46 11.56 7.53
CA LEU A 421 3.77 10.94 7.30
C LEU A 421 4.86 12.00 7.33
N ALA A 422 6.06 11.64 7.76
CA ALA A 422 7.23 12.51 7.75
C ALA A 422 8.50 11.78 7.36
N VAL A 423 9.38 12.48 6.66
CA VAL A 423 10.75 12.05 6.36
C VAL A 423 11.69 12.72 7.36
N LEU A 424 12.57 11.94 7.99
CA LEU A 424 13.61 12.46 8.88
C LEU A 424 14.98 12.16 8.28
N ARG A 425 15.97 13.02 8.57
CA ARG A 425 17.37 12.85 8.18
C ARG A 425 18.31 13.14 9.34
N GLY A 426 19.55 12.70 9.21
CA GLY A 426 20.60 12.95 10.20
C GLY A 426 21.76 11.99 10.04
N ASN A 427 22.71 12.01 10.99
CA ASN A 427 23.87 11.15 10.92
C ASN A 427 23.53 9.65 11.05
N LEU A 428 22.33 9.32 11.57
CA LEU A 428 21.83 7.93 11.62
C LEU A 428 21.13 7.50 10.33
N ALA A 429 20.52 8.43 9.59
CA ALA A 429 19.79 8.18 8.34
C ALA A 429 20.12 9.27 7.30
N PRO A 430 21.34 9.30 6.74
CA PRO A 430 21.75 10.36 5.81
C PRO A 430 20.91 10.38 4.52
N ASP A 431 20.43 9.22 4.03
CA ASP A 431 19.57 9.13 2.86
C ASP A 431 18.07 9.19 3.21
N GLY A 432 17.76 9.30 4.51
CA GLY A 432 16.42 9.47 5.04
C GLY A 432 15.84 8.23 5.73
N CYS A 433 14.74 8.46 6.43
CA CYS A 433 13.89 7.45 7.05
C CYS A 433 12.46 8.00 7.16
N VAL A 434 11.49 7.15 7.49
CA VAL A 434 10.07 7.53 7.48
C VAL A 434 9.41 7.22 8.81
N VAL A 435 8.52 8.12 9.25
CA VAL A 435 7.67 7.95 10.42
C VAL A 435 6.21 8.27 10.09
N LYS A 436 5.27 7.46 10.61
CA LYS A 436 3.83 7.73 10.54
C LYS A 436 3.44 8.66 11.70
N THR A 437 3.52 9.97 11.47
CA THR A 437 3.26 11.01 12.48
C THR A 437 1.83 10.99 13.00
N ALA A 438 0.85 10.60 12.16
CA ALA A 438 -0.54 10.43 12.58
C ALA A 438 -0.72 9.43 13.74
N GLY A 439 0.19 8.46 13.87
CA GLY A 439 0.19 7.44 14.94
C GLY A 439 1.06 7.78 16.15
N VAL A 440 1.79 8.91 16.14
CA VAL A 440 2.73 9.29 17.21
C VAL A 440 2.08 10.30 18.16
N PRO A 441 1.94 9.99 19.47
CA PRO A 441 1.52 10.98 20.46
C PRO A 441 2.47 12.17 20.49
N LYS A 442 1.93 13.40 20.61
CA LYS A 442 2.73 14.63 20.57
C LYS A 442 3.82 14.69 21.68
N GLU A 443 3.56 14.03 22.79
CA GLU A 443 4.46 13.99 23.95
C GLU A 443 5.80 13.33 23.65
N ILE A 444 5.87 12.47 22.60
CA ILE A 444 7.09 11.79 22.19
C ILE A 444 7.56 12.16 20.77
N TRP A 445 7.13 13.31 20.25
CA TRP A 445 7.66 13.83 18.98
C TRP A 445 9.14 14.23 19.06
N THR A 446 9.62 14.48 20.27
CA THR A 446 11.04 14.59 20.60
C THR A 446 11.41 13.46 21.55
N PHE A 447 12.51 12.78 21.26
CA PHE A 447 12.99 11.65 22.05
C PHE A 447 14.51 11.73 22.21
N HIS A 448 14.98 11.44 23.43
CA HIS A 448 16.40 11.35 23.75
C HIS A 448 16.61 10.21 24.73
N GLY A 449 17.37 9.18 24.34
CA GLY A 449 17.56 8.02 25.19
C GLY A 449 18.57 7.00 24.66
N PRO A 450 19.01 6.06 25.52
CA PRO A 450 20.01 5.07 25.17
C PRO A 450 19.45 3.99 24.23
N ALA A 451 20.26 3.56 23.27
CA ALA A 451 19.95 2.47 22.35
C ALA A 451 20.01 1.10 23.04
N LEU A 452 19.04 0.25 22.71
CA LEU A 452 19.07 -1.20 22.86
C LEU A 452 19.10 -1.80 21.45
N VAL A 453 20.19 -2.45 21.07
CA VAL A 453 20.44 -2.92 19.70
C VAL A 453 20.16 -4.40 19.57
N VAL A 454 19.37 -4.76 18.57
CA VAL A 454 19.08 -6.15 18.18
C VAL A 454 19.20 -6.31 16.66
N GLU A 455 19.37 -7.55 16.18
CA GLU A 455 19.67 -7.83 14.77
C GLU A 455 18.55 -8.67 14.08
N SER A 456 17.40 -8.79 14.73
CA SER A 456 16.21 -9.40 14.12
C SER A 456 14.92 -8.99 14.82
N GLN A 457 13.79 -9.20 14.13
CA GLN A 457 12.46 -9.04 14.72
C GLN A 457 12.25 -10.00 15.91
N GLU A 458 12.72 -11.22 15.80
CA GLU A 458 12.58 -12.25 16.86
C GLU A 458 13.28 -11.79 18.14
N GLN A 459 14.51 -11.26 18.04
CA GLN A 459 15.22 -10.66 19.17
C GLN A 459 14.50 -9.42 19.72
N ALA A 460 13.91 -8.60 18.85
CA ALA A 460 13.11 -7.45 19.27
C ALA A 460 11.90 -7.88 20.10
N ILE A 461 11.16 -8.89 19.65
CA ILE A 461 10.02 -9.48 20.39
C ILE A 461 10.49 -10.00 21.75
N GLU A 462 11.61 -10.73 21.78
CA GLU A 462 12.14 -11.29 23.02
C GLU A 462 12.47 -10.19 24.05
N VAL A 463 13.19 -9.12 23.67
CA VAL A 463 13.56 -8.03 24.60
C VAL A 463 12.37 -7.20 25.06
N ILE A 464 11.28 -7.17 24.32
CA ILE A 464 10.02 -6.54 24.74
C ILE A 464 9.28 -7.43 25.76
N LEU A 465 9.09 -8.70 25.43
CA LEU A 465 8.29 -9.62 26.26
C LEU A 465 8.95 -9.96 27.59
N ASN A 466 10.29 -10.05 27.65
CA ASN A 466 11.04 -10.29 28.88
C ASN A 466 11.37 -9.01 29.66
N ASP A 467 10.78 -7.87 29.28
CA ASP A 467 10.97 -6.57 29.91
C ASP A 467 12.43 -6.06 29.94
N THR A 468 13.28 -6.47 28.98
CA THR A 468 14.63 -5.90 28.81
C THR A 468 14.56 -4.48 28.25
N LEU A 469 13.64 -4.22 27.33
CA LEU A 469 13.33 -2.87 26.84
C LEU A 469 12.62 -2.07 27.95
N LYS A 470 13.23 -0.99 28.40
CA LYS A 470 12.69 -0.13 29.48
C LYS A 470 12.18 1.21 28.93
N PRO A 471 11.24 1.88 29.64
CA PRO A 471 10.89 3.27 29.38
C PRO A 471 12.14 4.16 29.23
N GLY A 472 12.14 5.05 28.24
CA GLY A 472 13.24 5.94 27.91
C GLY A 472 14.32 5.34 27.00
N MET A 473 14.21 4.09 26.58
CA MET A 473 15.16 3.46 25.66
C MET A 473 14.69 3.57 24.19
N ALA A 474 15.66 3.55 23.28
CA ALA A 474 15.45 3.41 21.83
C ALA A 474 15.80 1.98 21.39
N LEU A 475 14.82 1.20 20.94
CA LEU A 475 15.05 -0.12 20.37
C LEU A 475 15.51 0.03 18.92
N VAL A 476 16.74 -0.35 18.62
CA VAL A 476 17.34 -0.31 17.29
C VAL A 476 17.38 -1.72 16.70
N ILE A 477 16.56 -1.97 15.67
CA ILE A 477 16.44 -3.26 14.98
C ILE A 477 17.12 -3.12 13.62
N ARG A 478 18.31 -3.69 13.47
CA ARG A 478 19.13 -3.54 12.25
C ARG A 478 19.28 -4.83 11.47
N TYR A 479 19.75 -4.74 10.22
CA TYR A 479 19.86 -5.85 9.26
C TYR A 479 18.51 -6.46 8.86
N GLU A 480 17.44 -5.68 8.91
CA GLU A 480 16.13 -6.04 8.40
C GLU A 480 15.76 -5.28 7.11
N GLY A 481 16.72 -4.60 6.50
CA GLY A 481 16.55 -3.86 5.25
C GLY A 481 16.42 -4.73 3.99
N PRO A 482 16.36 -4.10 2.80
CA PRO A 482 16.19 -4.81 1.52
C PRO A 482 17.20 -5.93 1.28
N LYS A 483 18.48 -5.69 1.55
CA LYS A 483 19.55 -6.69 1.40
C LYS A 483 19.75 -7.50 2.67
N GLY A 484 19.77 -6.85 3.82
CA GLY A 484 20.12 -7.44 5.11
C GLY A 484 19.07 -8.41 5.62
N GLY A 485 17.78 -8.14 5.39
CA GLY A 485 16.66 -8.97 5.76
C GLY A 485 16.75 -10.42 5.31
N PRO A 486 16.96 -10.73 4.02
CA PRO A 486 16.60 -9.93 2.88
C PRO A 486 15.09 -9.85 2.69
N GLY A 487 14.64 -8.85 1.96
CA GLY A 487 13.21 -8.65 1.69
C GLY A 487 12.54 -7.59 2.56
N MET A 488 13.34 -6.87 3.37
CA MET A 488 12.87 -5.72 4.15
C MET A 488 11.62 -6.04 4.97
N GLN A 489 11.77 -6.97 5.92
CA GLN A 489 10.68 -7.49 6.74
C GLN A 489 9.84 -6.37 7.36
N GLU A 490 8.53 -6.50 7.24
CA GLU A 490 7.57 -5.61 7.89
C GLU A 490 7.30 -6.07 9.31
N MET A 491 7.42 -5.18 10.28
CA MET A 491 7.34 -5.50 11.69
C MET A 491 6.14 -4.80 12.33
N LEU A 492 5.10 -5.58 12.67
CA LEU A 492 3.94 -5.13 13.42
C LEU A 492 3.98 -5.60 14.87
N TYR A 493 4.39 -6.84 15.10
CA TYR A 493 4.42 -7.42 16.46
C TYR A 493 5.26 -6.63 17.46
N PRO A 494 6.47 -6.15 17.16
CA PRO A 494 7.21 -5.31 18.10
C PRO A 494 6.43 -4.06 18.53
N THR A 495 5.79 -3.36 17.59
CA THR A 495 5.00 -2.16 17.90
C THR A 495 3.73 -2.48 18.67
N SER A 496 3.07 -3.59 18.35
CA SER A 496 1.86 -4.06 19.04
C SER A 496 2.19 -4.48 20.48
N PHE A 497 3.28 -5.22 20.69
CA PHE A 497 3.68 -5.66 22.03
C PHE A 497 4.15 -4.50 22.92
N VAL A 498 4.88 -3.53 22.36
CA VAL A 498 5.23 -2.29 23.08
C VAL A 498 3.98 -1.55 23.54
N LYS A 499 2.93 -1.50 22.69
CA LYS A 499 1.64 -0.91 23.05
C LYS A 499 0.89 -1.76 24.10
N GLY A 500 0.82 -3.08 23.90
CA GLY A 500 0.21 -4.03 24.86
C GLY A 500 0.84 -3.97 26.26
N LYS A 501 2.17 -3.85 26.33
CA LYS A 501 2.93 -3.64 27.59
C LYS A 501 2.75 -2.23 28.19
N GLY A 502 2.03 -1.31 27.55
CA GLY A 502 1.76 0.04 28.05
C GLY A 502 2.94 1.01 27.99
N ILE A 503 4.06 0.66 27.34
CA ILE A 503 5.27 1.52 27.26
C ILE A 503 5.37 2.30 25.93
N GLY A 504 4.38 2.20 25.05
CA GLY A 504 4.40 2.79 23.69
C GLY A 504 4.58 4.30 23.63
N LYS A 505 4.30 5.02 24.73
CA LYS A 505 4.54 6.47 24.83
C LYS A 505 5.89 6.85 25.45
N GLN A 506 6.76 5.86 25.72
CA GLN A 506 7.97 6.06 26.50
C GLN A 506 9.21 5.47 25.81
N VAL A 507 9.05 4.81 24.68
CA VAL A 507 10.14 4.19 23.92
C VAL A 507 10.10 4.64 22.47
N ALA A 508 11.26 4.68 21.81
CA ALA A 508 11.38 4.82 20.36
C ALA A 508 11.78 3.47 19.75
N MET A 509 11.35 3.21 18.53
CA MET A 509 11.78 2.05 17.75
C MET A 509 12.30 2.49 16.39
N LEU A 510 13.49 2.02 16.02
CA LEU A 510 14.19 2.40 14.80
C LEU A 510 14.61 1.14 14.04
N THR A 511 14.44 1.14 12.70
CA THR A 511 14.85 0.00 11.88
C THR A 511 15.20 0.39 10.45
N ASP A 512 16.11 -0.35 9.85
CA ASP A 512 16.36 -0.35 8.39
C ASP A 512 15.36 -1.26 7.63
N GLY A 513 14.51 -1.99 8.36
CA GLY A 513 13.34 -2.68 7.83
C GLY A 513 12.11 -1.76 7.70
N ARG A 514 10.91 -2.33 7.82
CA ARG A 514 9.64 -1.62 7.72
C ARG A 514 8.78 -1.80 8.97
N TYR A 515 7.95 -0.80 9.24
CA TYR A 515 6.82 -0.95 10.14
C TYR A 515 5.52 -0.99 9.34
N SER A 516 4.53 -1.72 9.84
CA SER A 516 3.21 -1.82 9.24
C SER A 516 2.46 -0.49 9.26
N GLY A 517 1.53 -0.29 8.33
CA GLY A 517 0.53 0.78 8.40
C GLY A 517 -0.29 0.76 9.68
N GLY A 518 -0.39 -0.41 10.35
CA GLY A 518 -1.02 -0.62 11.65
C GLY A 518 -0.19 -0.21 12.85
N SER A 519 1.08 0.19 12.68
CA SER A 519 1.96 0.57 13.77
C SER A 519 1.53 1.88 14.42
N SER A 520 1.68 1.95 15.75
CA SER A 520 1.46 3.14 16.56
C SER A 520 2.66 3.38 17.48
N GLY A 521 2.79 4.62 18.01
CA GLY A 521 3.95 5.06 18.77
C GLY A 521 5.09 5.56 17.89
N LEU A 522 6.24 5.90 18.51
CA LEU A 522 7.40 6.43 17.81
C LEU A 522 8.17 5.31 17.11
N ALA A 523 7.71 4.92 15.91
CA ALA A 523 8.28 3.87 15.08
C ALA A 523 8.83 4.47 13.79
N ILE A 524 10.16 4.47 13.64
CA ILE A 524 10.92 5.01 12.51
C ILE A 524 11.45 3.86 11.68
N GLY A 525 10.97 3.71 10.47
CA GLY A 525 11.40 2.68 9.52
C GLY A 525 12.14 3.23 8.32
N HIS A 526 12.55 2.33 7.43
CA HIS A 526 13.20 2.67 6.17
C HIS A 526 14.52 3.43 6.35
N ILE A 527 15.23 3.23 7.45
CA ILE A 527 16.51 3.90 7.67
C ILE A 527 17.46 3.55 6.54
N ALA A 528 17.88 4.59 5.83
CA ALA A 528 18.75 4.48 4.66
C ALA A 528 20.04 5.33 4.85
N PRO A 529 21.19 4.75 4.45
CA PRO A 529 21.43 3.36 3.99
C PRO A 529 21.21 2.32 5.07
N GLU A 530 20.75 1.11 4.70
CA GLU A 530 20.59 -0.02 5.63
C GLU A 530 21.92 -0.54 6.17
N ALA A 531 21.91 -1.28 7.28
CA ALA A 531 23.11 -1.83 7.91
C ALA A 531 23.92 -2.71 6.95
N ALA A 532 23.29 -3.60 6.21
CA ALA A 532 23.97 -4.48 5.24
C ALA A 532 24.55 -3.73 4.02
N ASN A 533 24.14 -2.48 3.82
CA ASN A 533 24.67 -1.59 2.77
C ASN A 533 25.56 -0.48 3.37
N LYS A 534 26.26 -0.79 4.46
CA LYS A 534 27.23 0.08 5.16
C LYS A 534 26.62 1.35 5.80
N GLY A 535 25.31 1.33 6.09
CA GLY A 535 24.61 2.43 6.75
C GLY A 535 25.08 2.64 8.20
N PRO A 536 24.97 3.89 8.71
CA PRO A 536 25.39 4.23 10.07
C PRO A 536 24.69 3.42 11.16
N ILE A 537 23.47 2.94 10.92
CA ILE A 537 22.73 2.09 11.86
C ILE A 537 23.52 0.82 12.25
N ALA A 538 24.41 0.32 11.37
CA ALA A 538 25.29 -0.80 11.66
C ALA A 538 26.31 -0.50 12.78
N LEU A 539 26.63 0.77 12.99
CA LEU A 539 27.68 1.22 13.92
C LEU A 539 27.19 1.45 15.36
N ILE A 540 25.85 1.44 15.55
CA ILE A 540 25.23 1.72 16.85
C ILE A 540 25.52 0.57 17.82
N LYS A 541 25.89 0.93 19.07
CA LYS A 541 26.14 0.00 20.18
C LYS A 541 25.12 0.24 21.29
N ASN A 542 24.90 -0.77 22.14
CA ASN A 542 24.06 -0.61 23.32
C ASN A 542 24.55 0.55 24.19
N GLY A 543 23.62 1.43 24.58
CA GLY A 543 23.90 2.60 25.40
C GLY A 543 24.24 3.89 24.63
N ASP A 544 24.42 3.83 23.29
CA ASP A 544 24.58 5.05 22.48
C ASP A 544 23.30 5.88 22.55
N ILE A 545 23.45 7.21 22.65
CA ILE A 545 22.29 8.09 22.78
C ILE A 545 21.69 8.41 21.42
N ILE A 546 20.43 8.08 21.26
CA ILE A 546 19.61 8.40 20.08
C ILE A 546 18.82 9.66 20.36
N ASN A 547 18.86 10.60 19.41
CA ASN A 547 18.12 11.85 19.44
C ASN A 547 17.20 11.92 18.23
N ILE A 548 15.89 12.08 18.48
CA ILE A 548 14.85 12.18 17.45
C ILE A 548 14.08 13.48 17.67
N ASP A 549 13.89 14.24 16.60
CA ASP A 549 13.10 15.48 16.62
C ASP A 549 12.22 15.54 15.36
N ILE A 550 10.96 15.12 15.48
CA ILE A 550 9.99 15.11 14.38
C ILE A 550 9.71 16.53 13.87
N PRO A 551 9.46 17.54 14.72
CA PRO A 551 9.30 18.92 14.28
C PRO A 551 10.44 19.46 13.42
N ASN A 552 11.69 19.15 13.78
CA ASN A 552 12.86 19.57 13.03
C ASN A 552 13.34 18.55 12.00
N ARG A 553 12.58 17.44 11.80
CA ARG A 553 12.86 16.39 10.80
C ARG A 553 14.25 15.75 10.97
N THR A 554 14.70 15.53 12.22
CA THR A 554 16.03 14.97 12.45
C THR A 554 16.02 13.65 13.22
N VAL A 555 17.01 12.79 12.90
CA VAL A 555 17.31 11.55 13.61
C VAL A 555 18.83 11.38 13.69
N ASN A 556 19.37 11.38 14.90
CA ASN A 556 20.80 11.38 15.12
C ASN A 556 21.20 10.39 16.23
N VAL A 557 22.44 9.93 16.17
CA VAL A 557 23.17 9.35 17.29
C VAL A 557 24.19 10.37 17.80
N GLU A 558 24.36 10.48 19.13
CA GLU A 558 25.32 11.40 19.74
C GLU A 558 26.73 10.81 19.73
N LEU A 559 27.28 10.66 18.52
CA LEU A 559 28.66 10.23 18.28
C LEU A 559 29.34 11.24 17.36
N SER A 560 30.63 11.49 17.57
CA SER A 560 31.38 12.33 16.64
C SER A 560 31.66 11.61 15.32
N ASP A 561 31.97 12.39 14.28
CA ASP A 561 32.32 11.83 12.96
C ASP A 561 33.59 10.94 13.06
N GLU A 562 34.55 11.31 13.94
CA GLU A 562 35.76 10.53 14.20
C GLU A 562 35.43 9.18 14.83
N GLU A 563 34.50 9.15 15.79
CA GLU A 563 34.05 7.91 16.43
C GLU A 563 33.29 7.02 15.49
N LEU A 564 32.39 7.58 14.67
CA LEU A 564 31.70 6.84 13.58
C LEU A 564 32.71 6.26 12.59
N ALA A 565 33.72 7.02 12.17
CA ALA A 565 34.77 6.56 11.27
C ALA A 565 35.62 5.44 11.91
N GLN A 566 35.94 5.56 13.18
CA GLN A 566 36.66 4.50 13.91
C GLN A 566 35.83 3.21 13.97
N ARG A 567 34.56 3.26 14.37
CA ARG A 567 33.68 2.11 14.44
C ARG A 567 33.48 1.45 13.06
N ARG A 568 33.43 2.26 12.00
CA ARG A 568 33.38 1.76 10.61
C ARG A 568 34.65 0.98 10.27
N ALA A 569 35.81 1.51 10.57
CA ALA A 569 37.08 0.83 10.34
C ALA A 569 37.20 -0.47 11.15
N GLU A 570 36.76 -0.47 12.41
CA GLU A 570 36.70 -1.67 13.25
C GLU A 570 35.80 -2.76 12.66
N LEU A 571 34.60 -2.39 12.20
CA LEU A 571 33.64 -3.32 11.59
C LEU A 571 34.17 -3.90 10.26
N GLU A 572 34.81 -3.06 9.42
CA GLU A 572 35.39 -3.48 8.15
C GLU A 572 36.64 -4.35 8.33
N ALA A 573 37.39 -4.20 9.40
CA ALA A 573 38.54 -5.05 9.75
C ALA A 573 38.10 -6.38 10.40
N GLY A 574 36.89 -6.47 10.93
CA GLY A 574 36.31 -7.66 11.56
C GLY A 574 35.41 -8.45 10.61
N ASP A 575 34.25 -8.81 11.10
CA ASP A 575 33.28 -9.65 10.36
C ASP A 575 32.57 -8.92 9.20
N GLY A 576 32.75 -7.58 9.10
CA GLY A 576 32.07 -6.76 8.12
C GLY A 576 30.59 -6.49 8.46
N TYR A 577 29.81 -6.11 7.46
CA TYR A 577 28.41 -5.73 7.63
C TYR A 577 27.50 -6.96 7.54
N VAL A 578 27.62 -7.88 8.48
CA VAL A 578 26.89 -9.15 8.53
C VAL A 578 26.11 -9.26 9.83
N ALA A 579 24.87 -9.71 9.74
CA ALA A 579 24.03 -9.96 10.92
C ALA A 579 24.47 -11.21 11.69
N HIS A 580 24.54 -11.12 13.02
CA HIS A 580 24.84 -12.26 13.89
C HIS A 580 23.54 -12.93 14.36
N ARG A 581 22.92 -13.68 13.46
CA ARG A 581 21.66 -14.40 13.71
C ARG A 581 21.58 -15.68 12.89
N ASP A 582 20.82 -16.67 13.37
CA ASP A 582 20.53 -17.89 12.60
C ASP A 582 19.27 -17.67 11.75
N ARG A 583 19.48 -17.33 10.46
CA ARG A 583 18.40 -17.18 9.47
C ARG A 583 18.74 -17.89 8.18
N LYS A 584 17.89 -18.86 7.79
CA LYS A 584 18.02 -19.53 6.50
C LYS A 584 17.39 -18.68 5.41
N VAL A 585 18.18 -18.32 4.41
CA VAL A 585 17.76 -17.51 3.26
C VAL A 585 17.61 -18.38 2.03
N SER A 586 16.41 -18.38 1.43
CA SER A 586 16.12 -19.15 0.22
C SER A 586 16.80 -18.56 -1.03
N GLN A 587 16.84 -19.36 -2.10
CA GLN A 587 17.40 -18.90 -3.38
C GLN A 587 16.64 -17.68 -3.94
N ALA A 588 15.31 -17.64 -3.79
CA ALA A 588 14.49 -16.52 -4.24
C ALA A 588 14.85 -15.21 -3.51
N LEU A 589 15.01 -15.28 -2.19
CA LEU A 589 15.41 -14.10 -1.40
C LEU A 589 16.84 -13.65 -1.68
N LYS A 590 17.76 -14.59 -1.94
CA LYS A 590 19.14 -14.26 -2.38
C LYS A 590 19.14 -13.53 -3.71
N ALA A 591 18.31 -13.96 -4.65
CA ALA A 591 18.16 -13.30 -5.95
C ALA A 591 17.62 -11.87 -5.78
N TYR A 592 16.61 -11.66 -4.93
CA TYR A 592 16.14 -10.32 -4.62
C TYR A 592 17.24 -9.44 -4.01
N ALA A 593 17.91 -9.93 -2.95
CA ALA A 593 18.96 -9.18 -2.25
C ALA A 593 20.12 -8.76 -3.15
N ALA A 594 20.46 -9.59 -4.16
CA ALA A 594 21.55 -9.31 -5.09
C ALA A 594 21.29 -8.05 -5.96
N PHE A 595 20.01 -7.74 -6.21
CA PHE A 595 19.61 -6.60 -7.05
C PHE A 595 18.88 -5.49 -6.27
N ALA A 596 18.57 -5.70 -5.00
CA ALA A 596 17.77 -4.74 -4.24
C ALA A 596 18.49 -3.39 -4.06
N ARG A 597 17.78 -2.31 -4.34
CA ARG A 597 18.18 -0.93 -4.01
C ARG A 597 17.80 -0.60 -2.57
N SER A 598 18.33 0.50 -2.07
CA SER A 598 18.01 1.06 -0.76
C SER A 598 16.54 1.53 -0.67
N ALA A 599 16.05 1.67 0.55
CA ALA A 599 14.66 2.06 0.85
C ALA A 599 14.29 3.45 0.30
N ASP A 600 15.21 4.42 0.33
CA ASP A 600 15.05 5.75 -0.29
C ASP A 600 14.88 5.73 -1.81
N LYS A 601 15.13 4.57 -2.44
CA LYS A 601 14.91 4.27 -3.87
C LYS A 601 13.77 3.26 -4.07
N GLY A 602 12.89 3.09 -3.09
CA GLY A 602 11.73 2.20 -3.17
C GLY A 602 12.02 0.71 -2.99
N ALA A 603 13.25 0.32 -2.58
CA ALA A 603 13.66 -1.08 -2.38
C ALA A 603 13.30 -1.99 -3.58
N THR A 604 13.44 -1.48 -4.81
CA THR A 604 13.23 -2.19 -6.07
C THR A 604 14.50 -2.91 -6.50
N ARG A 605 14.39 -3.77 -7.50
CA ARG A 605 15.57 -4.23 -8.23
C ARG A 605 16.22 -3.04 -8.96
N ASP A 606 17.54 -3.00 -8.92
CA ASP A 606 18.36 -1.93 -9.52
C ASP A 606 18.43 -2.08 -11.06
N PRO A 607 17.80 -1.22 -11.86
CA PRO A 607 17.82 -1.32 -13.30
C PRO A 607 19.21 -1.08 -13.87
N GLU A 608 19.98 -0.14 -13.32
CA GLU A 608 21.34 0.16 -13.80
C GLU A 608 22.28 -1.04 -13.60
N LEU A 609 22.14 -1.73 -12.46
CA LEU A 609 22.88 -2.96 -12.20
C LEU A 609 22.46 -4.09 -13.14
N ILE A 610 21.17 -4.22 -13.43
CA ILE A 610 20.63 -5.21 -14.37
C ILE A 610 21.18 -4.94 -15.77
N ASP A 611 21.10 -3.70 -16.25
CA ASP A 611 21.61 -3.30 -17.58
C ASP A 611 23.11 -3.58 -17.70
N LYS A 612 23.87 -3.17 -16.67
CA LYS A 612 25.32 -3.44 -16.63
C LYS A 612 25.67 -4.92 -16.68
N LEU A 613 24.91 -5.77 -15.98
CA LEU A 613 25.18 -7.21 -15.93
C LEU A 613 24.65 -7.95 -17.16
N SER A 614 23.55 -7.49 -17.74
CA SER A 614 22.94 -8.09 -18.93
C SER A 614 23.70 -7.74 -20.22
N GLY A 615 24.35 -6.58 -20.27
CA GLY A 615 24.93 -6.02 -21.48
C GLY A 615 23.90 -5.67 -22.58
N LEU A 616 22.64 -5.50 -22.20
CA LEU A 616 21.51 -5.22 -23.10
C LEU A 616 21.00 -3.75 -22.94
N ALA A 617 21.90 -2.82 -22.72
CA ALA A 617 21.56 -1.39 -22.59
C ALA A 617 21.10 -0.77 -23.92
#